data_f00c33a0f944afe39ebd4e31bac09ca9
#
_entry.id   f00c33a0f944afe39ebd4e31bac09ca9
#
_cell.length_a   1.000
_cell.length_b   1.000
_cell.length_c   1.000
_cell.angle_alpha   90.00
_cell.angle_beta   90.00
_cell.angle_gamma   90.00
#
_symmetry.space_group_name_H-M   'P 1'
#
loop_
_entity.id
_entity.type
_entity.pdbx_description
1 polymer ?
#
loop_
_entity_poly.entity_id
_entity_poly.type
_entity_poly.pdbx_seq_one_letter_code
_entity_poly.pdbx_strand_id
1 'polypeptide(L)'
;FPYVNGGLFADETIEIPPFTEEIKELLLTKASEDFDWSDISPTIFGAVFESTLNPETRRSGGMHYTSIENIHKVISPLFLEDLQKEFDSIRAIQVKRTRDKKLEEFQNKLASLTFFDPACGSGNFLTETYLSLRRLENEVIKEKVGGQMTLVEVNNPIRVSIQQFYGIEINDFAVTVAKTALWIAESQMLEETKNIVYGFNDDFLPLKT
;
A
#
# COMPACT_ATOMS: atom_id res chain seq x y z
N PHE A 1 18.62 -14.79 -3.80
CA PHE A 1 17.78 -13.59 -3.65
C PHE A 1 18.43 -12.67 -2.62
N PRO A 2 18.47 -11.34 -2.83
CA PRO A 2 18.90 -10.42 -1.79
C PRO A 2 17.93 -10.51 -0.59
N TYR A 3 18.46 -10.30 0.60
CA TYR A 3 17.66 -10.30 1.83
C TYR A 3 16.78 -9.04 1.86
N VAL A 4 15.47 -9.22 1.78
CA VAL A 4 14.51 -8.14 1.59
C VAL A 4 13.36 -8.24 2.60
N ASN A 5 13.65 -8.03 3.87
CA ASN A 5 12.64 -8.04 4.93
C ASN A 5 12.36 -6.65 5.55
N GLY A 6 12.91 -5.59 4.96
CA GLY A 6 12.73 -4.22 5.45
C GLY A 6 13.07 -4.01 6.92
N GLY A 7 13.97 -4.83 7.48
CA GLY A 7 14.31 -4.79 8.89
C GLY A 7 13.29 -5.51 9.81
N LEU A 8 12.26 -6.18 9.27
CA LEU A 8 11.25 -6.90 10.07
C LEU A 8 11.87 -7.96 11.00
N PHE A 9 12.95 -8.60 10.56
CA PHE A 9 13.70 -9.61 11.31
C PHE A 9 15.12 -9.17 11.65
N ALA A 10 15.37 -7.87 11.78
CA ALA A 10 16.70 -7.33 12.05
C ALA A 10 17.11 -7.48 13.53
N ASP A 11 16.15 -7.65 14.43
CA ASP A 11 16.42 -7.83 15.86
C ASP A 11 16.79 -9.29 16.14
N GLU A 12 18.07 -9.57 16.27
CA GLU A 12 18.61 -10.88 16.58
C GLU A 12 18.43 -11.28 18.06
N THR A 13 17.91 -10.38 18.90
CA THR A 13 17.66 -10.65 20.32
C THR A 13 16.34 -11.39 20.57
N ILE A 14 15.48 -11.45 19.55
CA ILE A 14 14.18 -12.14 19.65
C ILE A 14 14.42 -13.65 19.64
N GLU A 15 14.12 -14.32 20.74
CA GLU A 15 14.13 -15.78 20.81
C GLU A 15 12.97 -16.36 20.01
N ILE A 16 13.28 -17.04 18.92
CA ILE A 16 12.31 -17.79 18.13
C ILE A 16 12.25 -19.22 18.65
N PRO A 17 11.10 -19.69 19.17
CA PRO A 17 10.98 -21.07 19.60
C PRO A 17 11.21 -22.05 18.44
N PRO A 18 11.80 -23.22 18.68
CA PRO A 18 12.03 -24.20 17.63
C PRO A 18 10.69 -24.67 17.06
N PHE A 19 10.57 -24.61 15.73
CA PHE A 19 9.39 -25.11 15.04
C PHE A 19 9.43 -26.64 14.99
N THR A 20 8.30 -27.26 15.31
CA THR A 20 8.10 -28.69 15.01
C THR A 20 8.03 -28.92 13.51
N GLU A 21 8.30 -30.16 13.05
CA GLU A 21 8.19 -30.47 11.61
C GLU A 21 6.77 -30.21 11.07
N GLU A 22 5.74 -30.46 11.89
CA GLU A 22 4.35 -30.15 11.54
C GLU A 22 4.11 -28.66 11.32
N ILE A 23 4.65 -27.78 12.19
CA ILE A 23 4.55 -26.31 12.02
C ILE A 23 5.32 -25.86 10.78
N LYS A 24 6.51 -26.44 10.51
CA LYS A 24 7.27 -26.13 9.30
C LYS A 24 6.48 -26.50 8.04
N GLU A 25 5.88 -27.70 8.02
CA GLU A 25 5.06 -28.16 6.90
C GLU A 25 3.86 -27.22 6.67
N LEU A 26 3.13 -26.84 7.74
CA LEU A 26 2.01 -25.92 7.64
C LEU A 26 2.44 -24.55 7.09
N LEU A 27 3.58 -24.03 7.53
CA LEU A 27 4.10 -22.73 7.05
C LEU A 27 4.51 -22.81 5.57
N LEU A 28 5.21 -23.86 5.17
CA LEU A 28 5.73 -23.99 3.80
C LEU A 28 4.65 -24.36 2.79
N THR A 29 3.68 -25.19 3.18
CA THR A 29 2.62 -25.64 2.27
C THR A 29 1.38 -24.78 2.41
N LYS A 30 0.69 -24.84 3.54
CA LYS A 30 -0.64 -24.23 3.72
C LYS A 30 -0.61 -22.70 3.74
N ALA A 31 0.42 -22.13 4.38
CA ALA A 31 0.53 -20.67 4.50
C ALA A 31 1.37 -20.03 3.38
N SER A 32 2.06 -20.80 2.55
CA SER A 32 2.91 -20.28 1.48
C SER A 32 2.46 -20.77 0.10
N GLU A 33 2.55 -22.06 -0.18
CA GLU A 33 2.32 -22.60 -1.53
C GLU A 33 0.83 -22.73 -1.89
N ASP A 34 0.00 -23.14 -0.93
CA ASP A 34 -1.42 -23.44 -1.14
C ASP A 34 -2.32 -22.19 -1.02
N PHE A 35 -1.81 -21.06 -0.53
CA PHE A 35 -2.62 -19.88 -0.24
C PHE A 35 -2.18 -18.66 -1.07
N ASP A 36 -3.11 -18.10 -1.81
CA ASP A 36 -2.89 -16.85 -2.55
C ASP A 36 -3.11 -15.62 -1.66
N TRP A 37 -2.02 -14.98 -1.30
CA TRP A 37 -2.01 -13.76 -0.48
C TRP A 37 -2.26 -12.48 -1.28
N SER A 38 -2.29 -12.55 -2.61
CA SER A 38 -2.43 -11.35 -3.47
C SER A 38 -3.75 -10.64 -3.28
N ASP A 39 -4.82 -11.40 -2.97
CA ASP A 39 -6.17 -10.87 -2.78
C ASP A 39 -6.48 -10.43 -1.34
N ILE A 40 -5.54 -10.67 -0.40
CA ILE A 40 -5.75 -10.31 1.00
C ILE A 40 -5.56 -8.82 1.19
N SER A 41 -6.56 -8.15 1.77
CA SER A 41 -6.43 -6.73 2.14
C SER A 41 -5.30 -6.53 3.15
N PRO A 42 -4.33 -5.65 2.88
CA PRO A 42 -3.23 -5.38 3.80
C PRO A 42 -3.71 -4.90 5.18
N THR A 43 -4.88 -4.29 5.28
CA THR A 43 -5.47 -3.81 6.54
C THR A 43 -5.93 -4.95 7.46
N ILE A 44 -6.06 -6.19 6.94
CA ILE A 44 -6.42 -7.36 7.76
C ILE A 44 -5.37 -7.63 8.84
N PHE A 45 -4.10 -7.29 8.58
CA PHE A 45 -3.03 -7.47 9.57
C PHE A 45 -3.29 -6.67 10.83
N GLY A 46 -3.86 -5.47 10.72
CA GLY A 46 -4.31 -4.68 11.86
C GLY A 46 -5.40 -5.38 12.67
N ALA A 47 -6.40 -5.99 12.00
CA ALA A 47 -7.48 -6.73 12.65
C ALA A 47 -6.96 -8.01 13.34
N VAL A 48 -6.08 -8.77 12.68
CA VAL A 48 -5.45 -9.96 13.25
C VAL A 48 -4.61 -9.57 14.48
N PHE A 49 -3.78 -8.54 14.35
CA PHE A 49 -2.99 -8.02 15.44
C PHE A 49 -3.86 -7.65 16.63
N GLU A 50 -4.91 -6.86 16.42
CA GLU A 50 -5.83 -6.47 17.49
C GLU A 50 -6.46 -7.71 18.17
N SER A 51 -6.78 -8.76 17.42
CA SER A 51 -7.36 -9.98 17.95
C SER A 51 -6.40 -10.75 18.87
N THR A 52 -5.09 -10.61 18.68
CA THR A 52 -4.06 -11.28 19.50
C THR A 52 -3.75 -10.54 20.80
N LEU A 53 -4.16 -9.27 20.92
CA LEU A 53 -3.92 -8.47 22.11
C LEU A 53 -4.83 -8.88 23.26
N ASN A 54 -4.27 -8.85 24.48
CA ASN A 54 -5.07 -8.97 25.70
C ASN A 54 -6.12 -7.84 25.76
N PRO A 55 -7.40 -8.12 26.11
CA PRO A 55 -8.45 -7.11 26.20
C PRO A 55 -8.11 -5.89 27.07
N GLU A 56 -7.32 -6.05 28.12
CA GLU A 56 -6.86 -4.95 28.97
C GLU A 56 -5.85 -4.06 28.25
N THR A 57 -4.88 -4.66 27.55
CA THR A 57 -3.89 -3.94 26.74
C THR A 57 -4.55 -3.21 25.58
N ARG A 58 -5.55 -3.84 24.95
CA ARG A 58 -6.36 -3.24 23.88
C ARG A 58 -7.08 -1.97 24.36
N ARG A 59 -7.73 -2.02 25.52
CA ARG A 59 -8.46 -0.87 26.08
C ARG A 59 -7.52 0.26 26.52
N SER A 60 -6.42 -0.07 27.17
CA SER A 60 -5.46 0.93 27.66
C SER A 60 -4.65 1.57 26.54
N GLY A 61 -4.39 0.85 25.43
CA GLY A 61 -3.62 1.33 24.29
C GLY A 61 -4.45 2.05 23.21
N GLY A 62 -5.79 2.10 23.35
CA GLY A 62 -6.65 2.74 22.36
C GLY A 62 -6.62 2.05 20.97
N MET A 63 -6.11 0.83 20.91
CA MET A 63 -5.93 0.09 19.68
C MET A 63 -7.26 -0.53 19.23
N HIS A 64 -7.91 0.11 18.26
CA HIS A 64 -9.14 -0.36 17.68
C HIS A 64 -8.99 -0.44 16.17
N TYR A 65 -9.28 -1.62 15.61
CA TYR A 65 -9.36 -1.79 14.16
C TYR A 65 -10.45 -0.88 13.58
N THR A 66 -10.07 -0.07 12.62
CA THR A 66 -11.02 0.74 11.86
C THR A 66 -11.29 0.06 10.53
N SER A 67 -12.55 -0.27 10.26
CA SER A 67 -12.94 -0.91 9.01
C SER A 67 -12.70 0.02 7.81
N ILE A 68 -12.43 -0.58 6.65
CA ILE A 68 -12.24 0.15 5.38
C ILE A 68 -13.39 1.12 5.11
N GLU A 69 -14.64 0.69 5.33
CA GLU A 69 -15.81 1.54 5.16
C GLU A 69 -15.74 2.82 6.03
N ASN A 70 -15.34 2.68 7.30
CA ASN A 70 -15.23 3.83 8.21
C ASN A 70 -14.03 4.71 7.85
N ILE A 71 -12.94 4.15 7.36
CA ILE A 71 -11.81 4.91 6.82
C ILE A 71 -12.28 5.78 5.66
N HIS A 72 -13.02 5.21 4.71
CA HIS A 72 -13.54 5.95 3.55
C HIS A 72 -14.53 7.05 3.92
N LYS A 73 -15.30 6.91 5.01
CA LYS A 73 -16.13 8.02 5.53
C LYS A 73 -15.32 9.25 5.92
N VAL A 74 -14.03 9.07 6.22
CA VAL A 74 -13.11 10.16 6.57
C VAL A 74 -12.32 10.62 5.34
N ILE A 75 -11.62 9.71 4.66
CA ILE A 75 -10.69 10.09 3.58
C ILE A 75 -11.41 10.56 2.31
N SER A 76 -12.63 10.01 2.03
CA SER A 76 -13.36 10.40 0.82
C SER A 76 -13.72 11.88 0.80
N PRO A 77 -14.44 12.43 1.80
CA PRO A 77 -14.79 13.84 1.81
C PRO A 77 -13.59 14.76 2.13
N LEU A 78 -12.52 14.22 2.74
CA LEU A 78 -11.36 15.02 3.12
C LEU A 78 -10.52 15.44 1.92
N PHE A 79 -10.28 14.53 0.96
CA PHE A 79 -9.44 14.81 -0.21
C PHE A 79 -9.73 13.93 -1.42
N LEU A 80 -10.20 12.69 -1.24
CA LEU A 80 -10.26 11.72 -2.34
C LEU A 80 -11.30 12.11 -3.39
N GLU A 81 -12.47 12.58 -2.96
CA GLU A 81 -13.53 13.04 -3.88
C GLU A 81 -13.07 14.23 -4.74
N ASP A 82 -12.32 15.17 -4.17
CA ASP A 82 -11.84 16.33 -4.91
C ASP A 82 -10.76 15.93 -5.92
N LEU A 83 -9.88 15.00 -5.56
CA LEU A 83 -8.92 14.43 -6.50
C LEU A 83 -9.62 13.68 -7.63
N GLN A 84 -10.67 12.92 -7.33
CA GLN A 84 -11.45 12.20 -8.34
C GLN A 84 -12.15 13.16 -9.29
N LYS A 85 -12.81 14.21 -8.78
CA LYS A 85 -13.46 15.25 -9.60
C LYS A 85 -12.46 15.96 -10.52
N GLU A 86 -11.27 16.27 -10.00
CA GLU A 86 -10.20 16.87 -10.80
C GLU A 86 -9.76 15.93 -11.93
N PHE A 87 -9.53 14.66 -11.62
CA PHE A 87 -9.17 13.64 -12.61
C PHE A 87 -10.25 13.51 -13.70
N ASP A 88 -11.53 13.42 -13.30
CA ASP A 88 -12.64 13.31 -14.24
C ASP A 88 -12.72 14.54 -15.16
N SER A 89 -12.45 15.73 -14.65
CA SER A 89 -12.38 16.95 -15.45
C SER A 89 -11.24 16.91 -16.48
N ILE A 90 -10.10 16.33 -16.11
CA ILE A 90 -8.96 16.16 -17.03
C ILE A 90 -9.28 15.15 -18.12
N ARG A 91 -9.93 14.02 -17.78
CA ARG A 91 -10.36 13.00 -18.77
C ARG A 91 -11.32 13.59 -19.79
N ALA A 92 -12.16 14.52 -19.41
CA ALA A 92 -13.12 15.18 -20.32
C ALA A 92 -12.48 16.11 -21.36
N ILE A 93 -11.18 16.44 -21.26
CA ILE A 93 -10.48 17.30 -22.19
C ILE A 93 -10.33 16.60 -23.54
N GLN A 94 -10.90 17.20 -24.60
CA GLN A 94 -10.90 16.61 -25.94
C GLN A 94 -9.53 16.73 -26.63
N VAL A 95 -8.78 17.80 -26.38
CA VAL A 95 -7.48 18.03 -27.00
C VAL A 95 -6.43 17.17 -26.32
N LYS A 96 -5.98 16.11 -27.02
CA LYS A 96 -5.04 15.11 -26.49
C LYS A 96 -3.80 15.74 -25.84
N ARG A 97 -3.12 16.65 -26.54
CA ARG A 97 -1.89 17.30 -26.01
C ARG A 97 -2.13 18.03 -24.69
N THR A 98 -3.28 18.70 -24.57
CA THR A 98 -3.63 19.42 -23.32
C THR A 98 -3.97 18.43 -22.20
N ARG A 99 -4.71 17.37 -22.54
CA ARG A 99 -5.05 16.30 -21.61
C ARG A 99 -3.79 15.61 -21.09
N ASP A 100 -2.89 15.19 -21.96
CA ASP A 100 -1.65 14.51 -21.58
C ASP A 100 -0.79 15.37 -20.65
N LYS A 101 -0.68 16.68 -20.94
CA LYS A 101 0.01 17.62 -20.04
C LYS A 101 -0.68 17.72 -18.67
N LYS A 102 -2.01 17.77 -18.66
CA LYS A 102 -2.79 17.83 -17.41
C LYS A 102 -2.71 16.55 -16.60
N LEU A 103 -2.69 15.39 -17.25
CA LEU A 103 -2.46 14.10 -16.59
C LEU A 103 -1.08 14.06 -15.93
N GLU A 104 -0.05 14.58 -16.60
CA GLU A 104 1.30 14.68 -16.04
C GLU A 104 1.37 15.60 -14.82
N GLU A 105 0.75 16.80 -14.91
CA GLU A 105 0.63 17.73 -13.79
C GLU A 105 -0.12 17.11 -12.60
N PHE A 106 -1.21 16.39 -12.88
CA PHE A 106 -2.02 15.73 -11.87
C PHE A 106 -1.27 14.58 -11.18
N GLN A 107 -0.55 13.76 -11.94
CA GLN A 107 0.28 12.71 -11.36
C GLN A 107 1.39 13.28 -10.46
N ASN A 108 2.02 14.39 -10.86
CA ASN A 108 2.97 15.12 -10.02
C ASN A 108 2.31 15.66 -8.74
N LYS A 109 1.08 16.14 -8.84
CA LYS A 109 0.30 16.56 -7.67
C LYS A 109 0.10 15.39 -6.71
N LEU A 110 -0.35 14.23 -7.18
CA LEU A 110 -0.52 13.03 -6.34
C LEU A 110 0.79 12.67 -5.61
N ALA A 111 1.92 12.71 -6.32
CA ALA A 111 3.24 12.42 -5.77
C ALA A 111 3.75 13.47 -4.78
N SER A 112 3.19 14.69 -4.77
CA SER A 112 3.57 15.76 -3.86
C SER A 112 2.77 15.80 -2.56
N LEU A 113 1.67 15.06 -2.48
CA LEU A 113 0.84 14.99 -1.27
C LEU A 113 1.58 14.24 -0.17
N THR A 114 1.40 14.68 1.06
CA THR A 114 1.92 14.01 2.25
C THR A 114 0.79 13.75 3.24
N PHE A 115 0.82 12.61 3.89
CA PHE A 115 -0.20 12.17 4.82
C PHE A 115 0.43 11.88 6.17
N PHE A 116 -0.22 12.34 7.22
CA PHE A 116 0.27 12.18 8.58
C PHE A 116 -0.86 11.74 9.50
N ASP A 117 -0.64 10.62 10.18
CA ASP A 117 -1.52 10.10 11.22
C ASP A 117 -0.79 10.13 12.58
N PRO A 118 -1.19 11.01 13.51
CA PRO A 118 -0.51 11.17 14.80
C PRO A 118 -0.77 10.04 15.80
N ALA A 119 -1.64 9.08 15.47
CA ALA A 119 -1.97 7.93 16.30
C ALA A 119 -2.30 6.73 15.40
N CYS A 120 -1.35 6.34 14.55
CA CYS A 120 -1.62 5.49 13.39
C CYS A 120 -1.95 4.02 13.73
N GLY A 121 -1.69 3.57 14.94
CA GLY A 121 -1.93 2.18 15.33
C GLY A 121 -1.23 1.20 14.39
N SER A 122 -1.97 0.23 13.87
CA SER A 122 -1.51 -0.71 12.84
C SER A 122 -1.50 -0.13 11.41
N GLY A 123 -1.66 1.18 11.25
CA GLY A 123 -1.52 1.88 9.97
C GLY A 123 -2.69 1.75 9.01
N ASN A 124 -3.87 1.36 9.45
CA ASN A 124 -5.02 1.12 8.57
C ASN A 124 -5.41 2.34 7.73
N PHE A 125 -5.45 3.55 8.33
CA PHE A 125 -5.71 4.79 7.60
C PHE A 125 -4.63 5.10 6.57
N LEU A 126 -3.36 4.95 6.92
CA LEU A 126 -2.24 5.21 6.01
C LEU A 126 -2.25 4.22 4.86
N THR A 127 -2.46 2.94 5.15
CA THR A 127 -2.48 1.86 4.15
C THR A 127 -3.63 2.04 3.17
N GLU A 128 -4.86 2.30 3.64
CA GLU A 128 -6.02 2.49 2.76
C GLU A 128 -5.92 3.80 1.95
N THR A 129 -5.34 4.85 2.54
CA THR A 129 -5.04 6.09 1.83
C THR A 129 -4.02 5.85 0.71
N TYR A 130 -2.97 5.09 0.98
CA TYR A 130 -1.98 4.71 -0.03
C TYR A 130 -2.63 3.91 -1.18
N LEU A 131 -3.41 2.87 -0.86
CA LEU A 131 -4.11 2.06 -1.86
C LEU A 131 -5.03 2.93 -2.74
N SER A 132 -5.80 3.84 -2.13
CA SER A 132 -6.71 4.74 -2.84
C SER A 132 -5.96 5.67 -3.81
N LEU A 133 -4.85 6.26 -3.37
CA LEU A 133 -4.01 7.12 -4.23
C LEU A 133 -3.34 6.34 -5.35
N ARG A 134 -2.84 5.14 -5.07
CA ARG A 134 -2.21 4.29 -6.08
C ARG A 134 -3.20 3.82 -7.14
N ARG A 135 -4.43 3.47 -6.75
CA ARG A 135 -5.50 3.15 -7.71
C ARG A 135 -5.81 4.34 -8.60
N LEU A 136 -5.92 5.54 -8.02
CA LEU A 136 -6.13 6.76 -8.80
C LEU A 136 -4.94 7.03 -9.74
N GLU A 137 -3.71 6.85 -9.30
CA GLU A 137 -2.52 6.95 -10.14
C GLU A 137 -2.52 5.90 -11.27
N ASN A 138 -2.94 4.66 -10.98
CA ASN A 138 -3.07 3.62 -12.00
C ASN A 138 -4.08 3.99 -13.08
N GLU A 139 -5.19 4.67 -12.72
CA GLU A 139 -6.11 5.21 -13.72
C GLU A 139 -5.47 6.34 -14.57
N VAL A 140 -4.65 7.20 -13.96
CA VAL A 140 -3.86 8.20 -14.71
C VAL A 140 -2.90 7.52 -15.68
N ILE A 141 -2.21 6.48 -15.24
CA ILE A 141 -1.27 5.71 -16.07
C ILE A 141 -2.03 5.06 -17.26
N LYS A 142 -3.19 4.45 -17.04
CA LYS A 142 -4.05 3.89 -18.09
C LYS A 142 -4.40 4.93 -19.15
N GLU A 143 -4.84 6.12 -18.75
CA GLU A 143 -5.16 7.21 -19.67
C GLU A 143 -3.94 7.68 -20.48
N LYS A 144 -2.75 7.75 -19.86
CA LYS A 144 -1.49 8.15 -20.52
C LYS A 144 -1.04 7.12 -21.54
N VAL A 145 -1.17 5.85 -21.25
CA VAL A 145 -0.82 4.74 -22.16
C VAL A 145 -1.83 4.65 -23.32
N GLY A 146 -3.04 5.20 -23.16
CA GLY A 146 -4.04 5.34 -24.22
C GLY A 146 -4.54 4.02 -24.79
N GLY A 147 -4.49 2.93 -24.02
CA GLY A 147 -4.93 1.61 -24.46
C GLY A 147 -4.09 1.02 -25.60
N GLN A 148 -3.05 1.69 -26.06
CA GLN A 148 -2.08 1.15 -27.02
C GLN A 148 -0.89 0.58 -26.24
N MET A 149 -0.58 -0.69 -26.47
CA MET A 149 0.66 -1.32 -26.06
C MET A 149 1.83 -0.61 -26.75
N THR A 150 2.22 0.52 -26.21
CA THR A 150 3.44 1.18 -26.67
C THR A 150 4.59 0.55 -25.89
N LEU A 151 5.53 -0.06 -26.63
CA LEU A 151 6.88 -0.36 -26.15
C LEU A 151 7.57 0.99 -25.88
N VAL A 152 7.18 1.63 -24.78
CA VAL A 152 7.91 2.76 -24.26
C VAL A 152 8.95 2.15 -23.32
N GLU A 153 10.20 2.49 -23.53
CA GLU A 153 11.21 2.42 -22.47
C GLU A 153 10.75 3.35 -21.35
N VAL A 154 9.80 2.89 -20.56
CA VAL A 154 9.20 3.69 -19.50
C VAL A 154 10.12 3.57 -18.32
N ASN A 155 10.88 4.61 -18.04
CA ASN A 155 11.30 4.91 -16.68
C ASN A 155 10.07 4.74 -15.77
N ASN A 156 10.24 4.08 -14.63
CA ASN A 156 9.20 3.73 -13.69
C ASN A 156 7.97 4.69 -13.76
N PRO A 157 6.77 4.23 -14.19
CA PRO A 157 5.61 5.09 -14.35
C PRO A 157 5.00 5.52 -13.02
N ILE A 158 5.42 4.89 -11.93
CA ILE A 158 4.91 5.06 -10.58
C ILE A 158 5.61 6.25 -9.91
N ARG A 159 4.85 7.16 -9.34
CA ARG A 159 5.35 8.34 -8.61
C ARG A 159 4.86 8.40 -7.17
N VAL A 160 3.68 7.88 -6.90
CA VAL A 160 3.16 7.77 -5.54
C VAL A 160 3.93 6.69 -4.79
N SER A 161 4.50 7.05 -3.66
CA SER A 161 5.39 6.20 -2.85
C SER A 161 4.91 6.13 -1.40
N ILE A 162 5.19 5.03 -0.72
CA ILE A 162 4.95 4.89 0.72
C ILE A 162 5.72 5.94 1.54
N GLN A 163 6.76 6.57 1.00
CA GLN A 163 7.51 7.64 1.66
C GLN A 163 6.73 8.94 1.86
N GLN A 164 5.53 9.05 1.30
CA GLN A 164 4.61 10.18 1.50
C GLN A 164 3.77 10.02 2.77
N PHE A 165 3.86 8.87 3.45
CA PHE A 165 2.99 8.48 4.56
C PHE A 165 3.77 8.44 5.87
N TYR A 166 3.32 9.23 6.83
CA TYR A 166 3.96 9.41 8.13
C TYR A 166 3.00 9.04 9.24
N GLY A 167 3.48 8.35 10.26
CA GLY A 167 2.69 7.97 11.41
C GLY A 167 3.47 8.10 12.71
N ILE A 168 2.76 8.35 13.80
CA ILE A 168 3.27 8.22 15.15
C ILE A 168 2.47 7.13 15.85
N GLU A 169 3.18 6.20 16.47
CA GLU A 169 2.60 5.16 17.29
C GLU A 169 3.54 4.88 18.46
N ILE A 170 2.96 4.66 19.65
CA ILE A 170 3.72 4.39 20.87
C ILE A 170 4.07 2.90 21.01
N ASN A 171 3.31 2.03 20.38
CA ASN A 171 3.51 0.59 20.41
C ASN A 171 4.42 0.15 19.25
N ASP A 172 5.65 -0.26 19.56
CA ASP A 172 6.65 -0.67 18.56
C ASP A 172 6.18 -1.83 17.69
N PHE A 173 5.40 -2.75 18.25
CA PHE A 173 4.86 -3.86 17.48
C PHE A 173 3.79 -3.39 16.49
N ALA A 174 2.90 -2.45 16.88
CA ALA A 174 1.93 -1.85 15.96
C ALA A 174 2.64 -1.07 14.83
N VAL A 175 3.76 -0.39 15.12
CA VAL A 175 4.60 0.24 14.08
C VAL A 175 5.11 -0.80 13.08
N THR A 176 5.54 -1.95 13.56
CA THR A 176 6.01 -3.05 12.69
C THR A 176 4.89 -3.58 11.81
N VAL A 177 3.69 -3.77 12.37
CA VAL A 177 2.49 -4.17 11.62
C VAL A 177 2.13 -3.13 10.56
N ALA A 178 2.14 -1.84 10.90
CA ALA A 178 1.84 -0.75 9.97
C ALA A 178 2.83 -0.70 8.79
N LYS A 179 4.12 -0.83 9.06
CA LYS A 179 5.15 -0.90 8.01
C LYS A 179 4.94 -2.10 7.09
N THR A 180 4.66 -3.26 7.68
CA THR A 180 4.41 -4.49 6.91
C THR A 180 3.17 -4.35 6.02
N ALA A 181 2.08 -3.79 6.56
CA ALA A 181 0.86 -3.55 5.79
C ALA A 181 1.10 -2.60 4.60
N LEU A 182 1.86 -1.53 4.79
CA LEU A 182 2.24 -0.60 3.71
C LEU A 182 3.11 -1.28 2.65
N TRP A 183 4.06 -2.13 3.02
CA TRP A 183 4.87 -2.88 2.05
C TRP A 183 4.05 -3.88 1.23
N ILE A 184 3.11 -4.57 1.87
CA ILE A 184 2.20 -5.48 1.16
C ILE A 184 1.32 -4.67 0.19
N ALA A 185 0.80 -3.53 0.62
CA ALA A 185 0.03 -2.64 -0.24
C ALA A 185 0.86 -2.13 -1.43
N GLU A 186 2.13 -1.78 -1.21
CA GLU A 186 3.05 -1.37 -2.28
C GLU A 186 3.27 -2.51 -3.29
N SER A 187 3.50 -3.73 -2.82
CA SER A 187 3.66 -4.91 -3.68
C SER A 187 2.41 -5.21 -4.50
N GLN A 188 1.22 -5.14 -3.89
CA GLN A 188 -0.05 -5.35 -4.60
C GLN A 188 -0.28 -4.28 -5.67
N MET A 189 -0.04 -3.01 -5.35
CA MET A 189 -0.23 -1.92 -6.31
C MET A 189 0.81 -1.96 -7.44
N LEU A 190 2.00 -2.47 -7.17
CA LEU A 190 3.00 -2.71 -8.20
C LEU A 190 2.51 -3.76 -9.20
N GLU A 191 1.96 -4.87 -8.71
CA GLU A 191 1.40 -5.93 -9.56
C GLU A 191 0.21 -5.44 -10.39
N GLU A 192 -0.69 -4.63 -9.79
CA GLU A 192 -1.75 -3.97 -10.56
C GLU A 192 -1.18 -3.08 -11.69
N THR A 193 -0.09 -2.33 -11.42
CA THR A 193 0.53 -1.48 -12.43
C THR A 193 1.18 -2.29 -13.55
N LYS A 194 1.78 -3.44 -13.26
CA LYS A 194 2.33 -4.37 -14.28
C LYS A 194 1.26 -4.85 -15.25
N ASN A 195 0.07 -5.11 -14.76
CA ASN A 195 -1.07 -5.51 -15.60
C ASN A 195 -1.56 -4.39 -16.52
N ILE A 196 -1.23 -3.13 -16.21
CA ILE A 196 -1.59 -1.96 -17.03
C ILE A 196 -0.51 -1.64 -18.08
N VAL A 197 0.75 -1.75 -17.69
CA VAL A 197 1.90 -1.35 -18.51
C VAL A 197 2.67 -2.58 -18.98
N TYR A 198 2.43 -2.99 -20.20
CA TYR A 198 3.11 -4.13 -20.81
C TYR A 198 4.63 -3.87 -20.93
N GLY A 199 5.44 -4.82 -20.45
CA GLY A 199 6.90 -4.71 -20.49
C GLY A 199 7.50 -3.83 -19.38
N PHE A 200 6.70 -3.45 -18.39
CA PHE A 200 7.22 -2.87 -17.16
C PHE A 200 8.10 -3.92 -16.47
N ASN A 201 9.41 -3.76 -16.62
CA ASN A 201 10.39 -4.70 -16.11
C ASN A 201 10.69 -4.35 -14.66
N ASP A 202 10.44 -5.30 -13.80
CA ASP A 202 10.45 -5.13 -12.36
C ASP A 202 11.77 -5.63 -11.75
N ASP A 203 12.80 -4.83 -11.86
CA ASP A 203 13.98 -4.96 -10.99
C ASP A 203 13.76 -4.29 -9.62
N PHE A 204 12.53 -3.84 -9.37
CA PHE A 204 12.13 -3.12 -8.17
C PHE A 204 11.59 -4.07 -7.12
N LEU A 205 12.43 -4.49 -6.20
CA LEU A 205 11.97 -5.01 -4.91
C LEU A 205 11.50 -3.83 -4.06
N PRO A 206 10.22 -3.81 -3.59
CA PRO A 206 9.63 -2.66 -2.91
C PRO A 206 10.25 -2.30 -1.56
N LEU A 207 11.12 -3.13 -1.05
CA LEU A 207 11.68 -2.98 0.30
C LEU A 207 12.93 -2.11 0.31
N LYS A 208 12.75 -0.79 0.15
CA LYS A 208 13.77 0.17 0.59
C LYS A 208 13.53 0.51 2.06
N THR A 209 14.58 0.32 2.86
CA THR A 209 14.64 0.75 4.28
C THR A 209 14.44 2.24 4.43
#